data_ebc6500b61f3a78234c6e55df854cdb1
#
_entry.id   ebc6500b61f3a78234c6e55df854cdb1
#
_cell.length_a   1.000
_cell.length_b   1.000
_cell.length_c   1.000
_cell.angle_alpha   90.00
_cell.angle_beta   90.00
_cell.angle_gamma   90.00
#
_symmetry.space_group_name_H-M   'P 1'
#
loop_
_entity.id
_entity.type
_entity.pdbx_description
1 polymer ?
#
loop_
_entity_poly.entity_id
_entity_poly.type
_entity_poly.pdbx_seq_one_letter_code
_entity_poly.pdbx_strand_id
1 'polypeptide(L)'
;MKENVKLSVKGMIGINDLILKGEIVVFGSTYMANFPLYEFINKYHFENAIYNRSIAGLTTSEALEIVQDCIIAISPATIFIALGEEDENNIDAIKQYNQIIKLIQSALPKSKIYLICLQGNTPYVKRFNANILSLCDNKRIWNIRFISSSSTETNVYKVQFKQLSCFFRDKPLTMVEAFAMAN
;
A
#
# COMPACT_ATOMS: atom_id res chain seq x y z
N MET A 1 6.65 14.53 -14.19
CA MET A 1 7.02 13.95 -12.86
C MET A 1 7.76 15.00 -12.04
N LYS A 2 7.35 15.18 -10.77
CA LYS A 2 7.95 16.13 -9.81
C LYS A 2 9.40 15.73 -9.49
N GLU A 3 10.26 16.70 -9.11
CA GLU A 3 11.68 16.43 -8.88
C GLU A 3 11.94 15.50 -7.69
N ASN A 4 11.20 15.68 -6.58
CA ASN A 4 11.26 14.78 -5.42
C ASN A 4 10.87 13.33 -5.78
N VAL A 5 9.88 13.15 -6.66
CA VAL A 5 9.47 11.83 -7.14
C VAL A 5 10.58 11.19 -7.97
N LYS A 6 11.19 11.96 -8.90
CA LYS A 6 12.32 11.46 -9.72
C LYS A 6 13.48 10.99 -8.86
N LEU A 7 13.85 11.76 -7.84
CA LEU A 7 14.94 11.40 -6.94
C LEU A 7 14.65 10.13 -6.17
N SER A 8 13.43 9.99 -5.63
CA SER A 8 12.99 8.79 -4.92
C SER A 8 12.99 7.56 -5.83
N VAL A 9 12.47 7.71 -7.06
CA VAL A 9 12.45 6.63 -8.07
C VAL A 9 13.88 6.17 -8.41
N LYS A 10 14.79 7.11 -8.65
CA LYS A 10 16.21 6.78 -8.91
C LYS A 10 16.83 5.98 -7.75
N GLY A 11 16.57 6.40 -6.51
CA GLY A 11 17.02 5.67 -5.32
C GLY A 11 16.42 4.26 -5.24
N MET A 12 15.12 4.13 -5.48
CA MET A 12 14.43 2.84 -5.46
C MET A 12 14.97 1.88 -6.52
N ILE A 13 15.16 2.34 -7.74
CA ILE A 13 15.70 1.54 -8.85
C ILE A 13 17.13 1.09 -8.52
N GLY A 14 17.94 1.99 -7.96
CA GLY A 14 19.34 1.71 -7.62
C GLY A 14 19.54 0.62 -6.57
N ILE A 15 18.48 0.24 -5.83
CA ILE A 15 18.53 -0.82 -4.81
C ILE A 15 17.65 -2.03 -5.15
N ASN A 16 17.10 -2.12 -6.36
CA ASN A 16 16.19 -3.21 -6.74
C ASN A 16 16.83 -4.59 -6.65
N ASP A 17 18.11 -4.69 -6.90
CA ASP A 17 18.92 -5.94 -6.82
C ASP A 17 19.12 -6.44 -5.37
N LEU A 18 18.95 -5.56 -4.39
CA LEU A 18 19.02 -5.89 -2.96
C LEU A 18 17.67 -6.36 -2.39
N ILE A 19 16.57 -6.23 -3.15
CA ILE A 19 15.23 -6.59 -2.71
C ILE A 19 14.99 -8.09 -2.89
N LEU A 20 14.48 -8.73 -1.84
CA LEU A 20 14.07 -10.14 -1.92
C LEU A 20 12.78 -10.24 -2.74
N LYS A 21 12.79 -11.09 -3.75
CA LYS A 21 11.60 -11.37 -4.56
C LYS A 21 10.58 -12.20 -3.77
N GLY A 22 9.31 -12.04 -4.10
CA GLY A 22 8.25 -12.79 -3.44
C GLY A 22 7.81 -12.22 -2.09
N GLU A 23 8.33 -11.08 -1.71
CA GLU A 23 8.02 -10.41 -0.43
C GLU A 23 6.89 -9.41 -0.56
N ILE A 24 6.65 -8.64 0.49
CA ILE A 24 5.56 -7.68 0.59
C ILE A 24 6.04 -6.29 0.19
N VAL A 25 5.25 -5.60 -0.62
CA VAL A 25 5.49 -4.20 -1.00
C VAL A 25 4.30 -3.33 -0.63
N VAL A 26 4.58 -2.17 -0.05
CA VAL A 26 3.63 -1.07 0.13
C VAL A 26 3.94 -0.02 -0.91
N PHE A 27 2.97 0.34 -1.73
CA PHE A 27 3.06 1.34 -2.79
C PHE A 27 1.98 2.40 -2.59
N GLY A 28 2.38 3.60 -2.25
CA GLY A 28 1.44 4.65 -1.93
C GLY A 28 1.99 6.06 -2.09
N SER A 29 1.20 7.02 -1.68
CA SER A 29 1.56 8.43 -1.66
C SER A 29 1.92 8.91 -0.25
N THR A 30 1.62 10.15 0.08
CA THR A 30 2.07 10.85 1.29
C THR A 30 1.71 10.11 2.57
N TYR A 31 0.48 9.59 2.68
CA TYR A 31 0.05 8.88 3.87
C TYR A 31 0.93 7.66 4.18
N MET A 32 1.17 6.79 3.20
CA MET A 32 1.98 5.60 3.39
C MET A 32 3.48 5.88 3.42
N ALA A 33 3.93 6.95 2.75
CA ALA A 33 5.32 7.40 2.85
C ALA A 33 5.69 7.85 4.28
N ASN A 34 4.72 8.45 5.01
CA ASN A 34 4.88 8.92 6.38
C ASN A 34 4.42 7.90 7.44
N PHE A 35 3.89 6.75 7.01
CA PHE A 35 3.44 5.72 7.94
C PHE A 35 4.64 5.05 8.63
N PRO A 36 4.68 4.97 9.97
CA PRO A 36 5.83 4.44 10.72
C PRO A 36 5.88 2.89 10.62
N LEU A 37 5.96 2.39 9.39
CA LEU A 37 5.85 0.96 9.07
C LEU A 37 6.98 0.15 9.71
N TYR A 38 8.22 0.62 9.57
CA TYR A 38 9.40 -0.10 10.04
C TYR A 38 9.51 -0.14 11.56
N GLU A 39 9.06 0.91 12.23
CA GLU A 39 9.00 0.96 13.70
C GLU A 39 8.05 -0.11 14.24
N PHE A 40 6.91 -0.29 13.58
CA PHE A 40 5.96 -1.34 13.96
C PHE A 40 6.44 -2.75 13.59
N ILE A 41 7.05 -2.92 12.40
CA ILE A 41 7.66 -4.20 12.01
C ILE A 41 8.67 -4.64 13.05
N ASN A 42 9.58 -3.75 13.45
CA ASN A 42 10.59 -4.03 14.47
C ASN A 42 9.95 -4.31 15.83
N LYS A 43 8.98 -3.49 16.25
CA LYS A 43 8.30 -3.64 17.55
C LYS A 43 7.58 -4.99 17.67
N TYR A 44 6.95 -5.46 16.61
CA TYR A 44 6.14 -6.68 16.62
C TYR A 44 6.84 -7.90 16.01
N HIS A 45 8.14 -7.78 15.69
CA HIS A 45 9.01 -8.86 15.22
C HIS A 45 8.43 -9.64 14.03
N PHE A 46 7.98 -8.90 12.98
CA PHE A 46 7.53 -9.54 11.74
C PHE A 46 8.73 -10.15 10.99
N GLU A 47 8.61 -11.43 10.64
CA GLU A 47 9.67 -12.17 9.93
C GLU A 47 9.70 -11.87 8.43
N ASN A 48 8.55 -11.49 7.83
CA ASN A 48 8.47 -11.17 6.40
C ASN A 48 9.20 -9.86 6.10
N ALA A 49 9.94 -9.85 5.01
CA ALA A 49 10.47 -8.60 4.48
C ALA A 49 9.33 -7.76 3.90
N ILE A 50 9.23 -6.51 4.36
CA ILE A 50 8.20 -5.56 3.89
C ILE A 50 8.92 -4.31 3.40
N TYR A 51 8.72 -3.99 2.12
CA TYR A 51 9.36 -2.85 1.47
C TYR A 51 8.38 -1.71 1.27
N ASN A 52 8.63 -0.56 1.90
CA ASN A 52 7.85 0.64 1.64
C ASN A 52 8.41 1.36 0.40
N ARG A 53 7.66 1.31 -0.70
CA ARG A 53 7.93 1.98 -1.97
C ARG A 53 7.00 3.18 -2.20
N SER A 54 6.46 3.73 -1.13
CA SER A 54 5.61 4.92 -1.18
C SER A 54 6.44 6.19 -1.31
N ILE A 55 5.93 7.18 -2.03
CA ILE A 55 6.59 8.46 -2.28
C ILE A 55 5.63 9.60 -1.94
N ALA A 56 6.04 10.49 -1.05
CA ALA A 56 5.22 11.62 -0.67
C ALA A 56 4.90 12.52 -1.88
N GLY A 57 3.62 12.85 -2.01
CA GLY A 57 3.10 13.67 -3.12
C GLY A 57 2.92 12.92 -4.44
N LEU A 58 3.01 11.58 -4.46
CA LEU A 58 2.85 10.77 -5.66
C LEU A 58 1.40 10.77 -6.14
N THR A 59 1.17 11.24 -7.37
CA THR A 59 -0.13 11.16 -8.03
C THR A 59 -0.33 9.81 -8.74
N THR A 60 -1.56 9.46 -9.09
CA THR A 60 -1.86 8.24 -9.89
C THR A 60 -1.20 8.28 -11.26
N SER A 61 -1.07 9.46 -11.87
CA SER A 61 -0.38 9.62 -13.15
C SER A 61 1.12 9.29 -13.03
N GLU A 62 1.80 9.86 -12.04
CA GLU A 62 3.21 9.58 -11.79
C GLU A 62 3.42 8.11 -11.36
N ALA A 63 2.52 7.56 -10.56
CA ALA A 63 2.56 6.16 -10.14
C ALA A 63 2.46 5.20 -11.33
N LEU A 64 1.64 5.53 -12.33
CA LEU A 64 1.53 4.76 -13.57
C LEU A 64 2.83 4.73 -14.38
N GLU A 65 3.57 5.84 -14.40
CA GLU A 65 4.88 5.93 -15.07
C GLU A 65 5.95 5.03 -14.41
N ILE A 66 5.91 4.91 -13.08
CA ILE A 66 6.98 4.26 -12.30
C ILE A 66 6.68 2.82 -11.86
N VAL A 67 5.43 2.36 -11.98
CA VAL A 67 5.00 1.04 -11.46
C VAL A 67 5.83 -0.11 -12.01
N GLN A 68 6.25 -0.04 -13.28
CA GLN A 68 7.07 -1.07 -13.91
C GLN A 68 8.42 -1.22 -13.20
N ASP A 69 9.14 -0.12 -13.01
CA ASP A 69 10.52 -0.14 -12.51
C ASP A 69 10.59 -0.23 -10.99
N CYS A 70 9.62 0.35 -10.28
CA CYS A 70 9.65 0.41 -8.83
C CYS A 70 8.93 -0.76 -8.14
N ILE A 71 7.94 -1.37 -8.79
CA ILE A 71 7.07 -2.40 -8.18
C ILE A 71 7.17 -3.73 -8.93
N ILE A 72 6.93 -3.74 -10.25
CA ILE A 72 6.89 -4.98 -11.02
C ILE A 72 8.28 -5.61 -11.10
N ALA A 73 9.31 -4.81 -11.29
CA ALA A 73 10.70 -5.27 -11.41
C ALA A 73 11.20 -6.09 -10.20
N ILE A 74 10.68 -5.82 -9.00
CA ILE A 74 11.06 -6.53 -7.76
C ILE A 74 10.18 -7.76 -7.47
N SER A 75 9.20 -8.06 -8.32
CA SER A 75 8.39 -9.29 -8.28
C SER A 75 7.79 -9.62 -6.90
N PRO A 76 7.04 -8.74 -6.25
CA PRO A 76 6.45 -8.99 -4.93
C PRO A 76 5.33 -10.04 -5.00
N ALA A 77 5.15 -10.83 -3.93
CA ALA A 77 4.02 -11.74 -3.79
C ALA A 77 2.75 -11.03 -3.30
N THR A 78 2.92 -9.95 -2.52
CA THR A 78 1.80 -9.17 -1.97
C THR A 78 2.07 -7.69 -2.15
N ILE A 79 1.07 -6.95 -2.64
CA ILE A 79 1.18 -5.52 -2.91
C ILE A 79 0.02 -4.79 -2.23
N PHE A 80 0.36 -3.83 -1.38
CA PHE A 80 -0.60 -2.88 -0.81
C PHE A 80 -0.53 -1.59 -1.61
N ILE A 81 -1.65 -1.11 -2.15
CA ILE A 81 -1.71 0.11 -2.96
C ILE A 81 -2.54 1.16 -2.22
N ALA A 82 -1.94 2.32 -1.95
CA ALA A 82 -2.55 3.46 -1.26
C ALA A 82 -2.28 4.75 -2.04
N LEU A 83 -2.97 4.93 -3.15
CA LEU A 83 -2.84 6.08 -4.06
C LEU A 83 -4.17 6.83 -4.17
N GLY A 84 -4.12 8.06 -4.67
CA GLY A 84 -5.29 8.88 -4.97
C GLY A 84 -5.49 10.06 -4.01
N GLU A 85 -4.75 10.16 -2.92
CA GLU A 85 -4.87 11.29 -1.98
C GLU A 85 -4.41 12.63 -2.59
N GLU A 86 -3.53 12.58 -3.59
CA GLU A 86 -2.99 13.74 -4.30
C GLU A 86 -3.77 14.07 -5.60
N ASP A 87 -4.86 13.36 -5.86
CA ASP A 87 -5.54 13.36 -7.15
C ASP A 87 -6.93 14.01 -7.13
N GLU A 88 -7.28 14.85 -6.13
CA GLU A 88 -8.63 15.42 -5.98
C GLU A 88 -9.09 16.16 -7.24
N ASN A 89 -8.17 16.82 -7.94
CA ASN A 89 -8.45 17.58 -9.18
C ASN A 89 -8.12 16.79 -10.46
N ASN A 90 -7.74 15.52 -10.35
CA ASN A 90 -7.39 14.68 -11.48
C ASN A 90 -8.60 13.84 -11.93
N ILE A 91 -9.20 14.23 -13.04
CA ILE A 91 -10.38 13.55 -13.59
C ILE A 91 -10.08 12.11 -14.05
N ASP A 92 -8.84 11.83 -14.44
CA ASP A 92 -8.41 10.51 -14.91
C ASP A 92 -7.85 9.60 -13.77
N ALA A 93 -7.85 10.05 -12.53
CA ALA A 93 -7.22 9.33 -11.42
C ALA A 93 -7.66 7.86 -11.32
N ILE A 94 -8.94 7.59 -11.38
CA ILE A 94 -9.48 6.21 -11.30
C ILE A 94 -9.10 5.38 -12.53
N LYS A 95 -9.07 5.97 -13.70
CA LYS A 95 -8.65 5.30 -14.94
C LYS A 95 -7.16 4.89 -14.84
N GLN A 96 -6.31 5.81 -14.40
CA GLN A 96 -4.88 5.57 -14.17
C GLN A 96 -4.66 4.51 -13.08
N TYR A 97 -5.41 4.59 -11.98
CA TYR A 97 -5.38 3.59 -10.91
C TYR A 97 -5.71 2.18 -11.44
N ASN A 98 -6.76 2.06 -12.25
CA ASN A 98 -7.14 0.79 -12.88
C ASN A 98 -6.06 0.30 -13.86
N GLN A 99 -5.38 1.19 -14.59
CA GLN A 99 -4.27 0.83 -15.48
C GLN A 99 -3.09 0.26 -14.66
N ILE A 100 -2.74 0.87 -13.52
CA ILE A 100 -1.72 0.35 -12.61
C ILE A 100 -2.05 -1.09 -12.19
N ILE A 101 -3.29 -1.33 -11.74
CA ILE A 101 -3.74 -2.67 -11.33
C ILE A 101 -3.61 -3.67 -12.47
N LYS A 102 -4.06 -3.32 -13.68
CA LYS A 102 -3.98 -4.19 -14.86
C LYS A 102 -2.54 -4.53 -15.25
N LEU A 103 -1.63 -3.55 -15.18
CA LEU A 103 -0.20 -3.79 -15.43
C LEU A 103 0.38 -4.78 -14.41
N ILE A 104 0.09 -4.58 -13.12
CA ILE A 104 0.53 -5.50 -12.06
C ILE A 104 -0.07 -6.90 -12.27
N GLN A 105 -1.37 -7.01 -12.52
CA GLN A 105 -2.02 -8.31 -12.75
C GLN A 105 -1.46 -9.07 -13.95
N SER A 106 -1.13 -8.36 -15.03
CA SER A 106 -0.57 -8.94 -16.25
C SER A 106 0.86 -9.45 -16.02
N ALA A 107 1.69 -8.63 -15.37
CA ALA A 107 3.10 -8.94 -15.14
C ALA A 107 3.32 -9.94 -14.00
N LEU A 108 2.47 -9.87 -12.96
CA LEU A 108 2.58 -10.64 -11.73
C LEU A 108 1.27 -11.43 -11.46
N PRO A 109 0.95 -12.45 -12.27
CA PRO A 109 -0.34 -13.13 -12.22
C PRO A 109 -0.64 -13.89 -10.92
N LYS A 110 0.35 -14.10 -10.06
CA LYS A 110 0.21 -14.79 -8.77
C LYS A 110 0.16 -13.84 -7.58
N SER A 111 0.48 -12.57 -7.76
CA SER A 111 0.54 -11.60 -6.66
C SER A 111 -0.86 -11.26 -6.13
N LYS A 112 -0.95 -11.12 -4.81
CA LYS A 112 -2.12 -10.60 -4.11
C LYS A 112 -2.07 -9.07 -4.09
N ILE A 113 -3.20 -8.41 -4.30
CA ILE A 113 -3.29 -6.95 -4.34
C ILE A 113 -4.31 -6.50 -3.30
N TYR A 114 -3.90 -5.61 -2.41
CA TYR A 114 -4.75 -4.99 -1.40
C TYR A 114 -4.84 -3.49 -1.67
N LEU A 115 -6.05 -3.01 -1.95
CA LEU A 115 -6.32 -1.60 -2.21
C LEU A 115 -6.70 -0.91 -0.91
N ILE A 116 -5.86 0.01 -0.43
CA ILE A 116 -6.13 0.76 0.79
C ILE A 116 -7.01 1.96 0.45
N CYS A 117 -8.17 2.05 1.08
CA CYS A 117 -9.10 3.16 0.93
C CYS A 117 -8.51 4.46 1.48
N LEU A 118 -8.79 5.56 0.80
CA LEU A 118 -8.46 6.91 1.28
C LEU A 118 -9.15 7.20 2.62
N GLN A 119 -8.44 7.91 3.48
CA GLN A 119 -8.97 8.39 4.75
C GLN A 119 -9.73 9.70 4.58
N GLY A 120 -10.71 9.93 5.45
CA GLY A 120 -11.52 11.15 5.42
C GLY A 120 -12.95 10.92 4.94
N ASN A 121 -13.70 12.02 4.81
CA ASN A 121 -15.15 11.97 4.55
C ASN A 121 -15.60 12.99 3.48
N THR A 122 -14.66 13.52 2.68
CA THR A 122 -14.98 14.46 1.59
C THR A 122 -15.76 13.78 0.47
N PRO A 123 -16.50 14.52 -0.36
CA PRO A 123 -17.16 13.97 -1.54
C PRO A 123 -16.20 13.25 -2.48
N TYR A 124 -14.99 13.78 -2.64
CA TYR A 124 -13.93 13.15 -3.42
C TYR A 124 -13.56 11.77 -2.85
N VAL A 125 -13.21 11.71 -1.56
CA VAL A 125 -12.82 10.46 -0.88
C VAL A 125 -13.92 9.39 -0.99
N LYS A 126 -15.17 9.76 -0.77
CA LYS A 126 -16.31 8.84 -0.91
C LYS A 126 -16.42 8.27 -2.31
N ARG A 127 -16.36 9.14 -3.33
CA ARG A 127 -16.43 8.74 -4.75
C ARG A 127 -15.23 7.87 -5.14
N PHE A 128 -14.02 8.29 -4.76
CA PHE A 128 -12.80 7.55 -5.05
C PHE A 128 -12.83 6.14 -4.44
N ASN A 129 -13.18 6.04 -3.15
CA ASN A 129 -13.28 4.76 -2.45
C ASN A 129 -14.36 3.85 -3.05
N ALA A 130 -15.51 4.38 -3.48
CA ALA A 130 -16.53 3.61 -4.16
C ALA A 130 -16.00 2.99 -5.48
N ASN A 131 -15.21 3.76 -6.23
CA ASN A 131 -14.56 3.25 -7.46
C ASN A 131 -13.50 2.20 -7.16
N ILE A 132 -12.67 2.38 -6.11
CA ILE A 132 -11.70 1.35 -5.68
C ILE A 132 -12.42 0.03 -5.36
N LEU A 133 -13.53 0.08 -4.64
CA LEU A 133 -14.32 -1.11 -4.30
C LEU A 133 -14.79 -1.87 -5.54
N SER A 134 -15.14 -1.17 -6.61
CA SER A 134 -15.58 -1.80 -7.86
C SER A 134 -14.44 -2.53 -8.61
N LEU A 135 -13.18 -2.27 -8.27
CA LEU A 135 -12.02 -2.95 -8.84
C LEU A 135 -11.68 -4.27 -8.12
N CYS A 136 -12.29 -4.52 -6.97
CA CYS A 136 -12.03 -5.74 -6.19
C CYS A 136 -12.75 -6.95 -6.81
N ASP A 137 -12.05 -8.08 -6.91
CA ASP A 137 -12.58 -9.33 -7.45
C ASP A 137 -12.77 -10.42 -6.37
N ASN A 138 -12.36 -10.13 -5.13
CA ASN A 138 -12.35 -11.04 -3.97
C ASN A 138 -11.62 -12.37 -4.21
N LYS A 139 -10.75 -12.42 -5.22
CA LYS A 139 -9.90 -13.57 -5.56
C LYS A 139 -8.42 -13.21 -5.48
N ARG A 140 -8.06 -12.07 -6.05
CA ARG A 140 -6.69 -11.54 -6.11
C ARG A 140 -6.60 -10.08 -5.70
N ILE A 141 -7.71 -9.36 -5.74
CA ILE A 141 -7.82 -7.95 -5.39
C ILE A 141 -8.85 -7.79 -4.28
N TRP A 142 -8.40 -7.31 -3.15
CA TRP A 142 -9.22 -6.98 -1.99
C TRP A 142 -9.06 -5.52 -1.62
N ASN A 143 -9.98 -4.98 -0.85
CA ASN A 143 -9.85 -3.66 -0.27
C ASN A 143 -9.61 -3.71 1.24
N ILE A 144 -8.90 -2.70 1.74
CA ILE A 144 -8.73 -2.45 3.16
C ILE A 144 -9.27 -1.04 3.45
N ARG A 145 -10.23 -0.99 4.36
CA ARG A 145 -10.71 0.27 4.93
C ARG A 145 -10.31 0.32 6.38
N PHE A 146 -9.51 1.31 6.75
CA PHE A 146 -9.17 1.52 8.14
C PHE A 146 -10.42 1.92 8.93
N ILE A 147 -10.66 1.22 10.02
CA ILE A 147 -11.75 1.52 10.95
C ILE A 147 -11.28 2.66 11.84
N SER A 148 -12.05 3.73 11.91
CA SER A 148 -11.80 4.81 12.87
C SER A 148 -11.98 4.24 14.27
N SER A 149 -10.94 4.30 15.09
CA SER A 149 -11.07 3.91 16.49
C SER A 149 -11.97 4.94 17.21
N SER A 150 -13.09 4.50 17.71
CA SER A 150 -14.00 5.31 18.53
C SER A 150 -13.54 5.48 19.98
N SER A 151 -12.27 5.20 20.30
CA SER A 151 -11.89 5.06 21.69
C SER A 151 -10.44 5.45 21.99
N THR A 152 -10.13 5.48 23.16
CA THR A 152 -8.96 5.47 24.02
C THR A 152 -7.56 5.21 23.41
N GLU A 153 -7.43 4.63 22.23
CA GLU A 153 -6.13 4.47 21.55
C GLU A 153 -5.71 5.82 20.93
N THR A 154 -4.78 6.52 21.56
CA THR A 154 -4.27 7.81 21.10
C THR A 154 -3.40 7.70 19.84
N ASN A 155 -2.93 6.51 19.49
CA ASN A 155 -2.08 6.29 18.33
C ASN A 155 -2.84 5.62 17.18
N VAL A 156 -3.37 6.43 16.27
CA VAL A 156 -4.12 5.99 15.08
C VAL A 156 -3.29 5.04 14.22
N TYR A 157 -2.01 5.29 14.03
CA TYR A 157 -1.11 4.42 13.25
C TYR A 157 -0.98 3.02 13.84
N LYS A 158 -0.98 2.89 15.18
CA LYS A 158 -0.94 1.57 15.85
C LYS A 158 -2.18 0.73 15.50
N VAL A 159 -3.36 1.34 15.53
CA VAL A 159 -4.63 0.65 15.17
C VAL A 159 -4.60 0.22 13.70
N GLN A 160 -4.20 1.11 12.81
CA GLN A 160 -4.12 0.83 11.39
C GLN A 160 -3.05 -0.22 11.05
N PHE A 161 -1.91 -0.19 11.73
CA PHE A 161 -0.89 -1.22 11.58
C PHE A 161 -1.42 -2.61 12.00
N LYS A 162 -2.14 -2.71 13.12
CA LYS A 162 -2.80 -3.95 13.52
C LYS A 162 -3.76 -4.48 12.45
N GLN A 163 -4.49 -3.60 11.79
CA GLN A 163 -5.38 -3.98 10.69
C GLN A 163 -4.60 -4.45 9.45
N LEU A 164 -3.54 -3.74 9.07
CA LEU A 164 -2.68 -4.13 7.94
C LEU A 164 -1.97 -5.46 8.19
N SER A 165 -1.47 -5.66 9.41
CA SER A 165 -0.66 -6.82 9.77
C SER A 165 -1.41 -8.16 9.63
N CYS A 166 -2.73 -8.14 9.70
CA CYS A 166 -3.56 -9.32 9.42
C CYS A 166 -3.37 -9.87 7.99
N PHE A 167 -2.91 -9.03 7.06
CA PHE A 167 -2.71 -9.39 5.65
C PHE A 167 -1.24 -9.61 5.28
N PHE A 168 -0.30 -9.42 6.22
CA PHE A 168 1.12 -9.64 5.99
C PHE A 168 1.52 -11.12 6.00
N ARG A 169 0.63 -12.01 6.40
CA ARG A 169 0.93 -13.43 6.63
C ARG A 169 0.00 -14.33 5.85
N ASP A 170 0.53 -15.42 5.36
CA ASP A 170 -0.25 -16.53 4.82
C ASP A 170 -0.72 -17.49 5.92
N LYS A 171 -0.21 -17.34 7.14
CA LYS A 171 -0.57 -18.16 8.31
C LYS A 171 -1.26 -17.33 9.39
N PRO A 172 -2.20 -17.88 10.13
CA PRO A 172 -2.82 -17.20 11.26
C PRO A 172 -1.75 -16.83 12.31
N LEU A 173 -2.00 -15.73 13.02
CA LEU A 173 -1.15 -15.29 14.12
C LEU A 173 -0.97 -16.43 15.14
N THR A 174 0.25 -16.63 15.58
CA THR A 174 0.50 -17.48 16.76
C THR A 174 -0.07 -16.81 18.01
N MET A 175 -0.33 -17.59 19.07
CA MET A 175 -0.81 -17.05 20.34
C MET A 175 0.12 -15.96 20.90
N VAL A 176 1.45 -16.14 20.77
CA VAL A 176 2.45 -15.18 21.23
C VAL A 176 2.33 -13.84 20.49
N GLU A 177 2.15 -13.90 19.18
CA GLU A 177 1.99 -12.72 18.33
C GLU A 177 0.66 -12.00 18.58
N ALA A 178 -0.42 -12.75 18.78
CA ALA A 178 -1.72 -12.20 19.15
C ALA A 178 -1.64 -11.45 20.48
N PHE A 179 -0.96 -12.01 21.49
CA PHE A 179 -0.73 -11.34 22.78
C PHE A 179 0.15 -10.10 22.66
N ALA A 180 1.23 -10.16 21.87
CA ALA A 180 2.10 -8.99 21.66
C ALA A 180 1.38 -7.82 20.97
N MET A 181 0.37 -8.10 20.15
CA MET A 181 -0.44 -7.08 19.47
C MET A 181 -1.59 -6.54 20.34
N ALA A 182 -2.02 -7.27 21.35
CA ALA A 182 -3.10 -6.86 22.25
C ALA A 182 -2.64 -5.80 23.27
N ASN A 183 -1.34 -5.73 23.57
CA ASN A 183 -0.70 -4.77 24.47
C ASN A 183 -0.01 -3.65 23.67
#